data_8299a3d56bc14f6c825f6b780e4a0a07
#
_entry.id   8299a3d56bc14f6c825f6b780e4a0a07
#
_cell.length_a   1.000
_cell.length_b   1.000
_cell.length_c   1.000
_cell.angle_alpha   90.00
_cell.angle_beta   90.00
_cell.angle_gamma   90.00
#
_symmetry.space_group_name_H-M   'P 1'
#
loop_
_entity.id
_entity.type
_entity.pdbx_description
1 polymer ?
#
loop_
_entity_poly.entity_id
_entity_poly.type
_entity_poly.pdbx_seq_one_letter_code
_entity_poly.pdbx_strand_id
1 'polypeptide(L)'
;MPVIHTHVSVPTTPEQREALKAAYGKAITAVPGKSEGWLMCPFEDNMPIYFGGSDDQPAAYVEVNVFGRSVPGSAWEKLTESIMAALNSTLGIPEDRTYIRYTATT
;
A
#
# COMPACT_ATOMS: atom_id res chain seq x y z
N MET A 1 10.18 -12.28 1.49
CA MET A 1 8.74 -12.40 1.78
C MET A 1 8.17 -11.03 2.15
N PRO A 2 7.67 -10.29 1.17
CA PRO A 2 7.08 -8.97 1.42
C PRO A 2 5.58 -9.06 1.71
N VAL A 3 5.09 -8.10 2.49
CA VAL A 3 3.66 -7.93 2.76
C VAL A 3 3.31 -6.46 2.52
N ILE A 4 2.25 -6.21 1.77
CA ILE A 4 1.65 -4.88 1.65
C ILE A 4 0.22 -4.98 2.17
N HIS A 5 0.01 -4.50 3.39
CA HIS A 5 -1.26 -4.56 4.10
C HIS A 5 -1.97 -3.22 3.98
N THR A 6 -3.10 -3.20 3.30
CA THR A 6 -3.84 -1.98 2.99
C THR A 6 -5.09 -1.85 3.83
N HIS A 7 -5.22 -0.73 4.54
CA HIS A 7 -6.42 -0.36 5.30
C HIS A 7 -7.01 0.85 4.63
N VAL A 8 -8.29 0.78 4.24
CA VAL A 8 -8.99 1.90 3.59
C VAL A 8 -10.34 2.15 4.25
N SER A 9 -10.76 3.40 4.24
CA SER A 9 -12.02 3.81 4.87
C SER A 9 -13.23 3.64 3.95
N VAL A 10 -13.00 3.26 2.69
CA VAL A 10 -14.06 3.07 1.70
C VAL A 10 -14.29 1.59 1.43
N PRO A 11 -15.46 1.21 0.87
CA PRO A 11 -15.65 -0.17 0.42
C PRO A 11 -14.80 -0.46 -0.82
N THR A 12 -14.45 -1.72 -1.01
CA THR A 12 -13.72 -2.15 -2.21
C THR A 12 -14.48 -3.28 -2.89
N THR A 13 -14.38 -3.31 -4.21
CA THR A 13 -14.89 -4.42 -5.02
C THR A 13 -13.77 -5.42 -5.31
N PRO A 14 -14.11 -6.66 -5.70
CA PRO A 14 -13.08 -7.62 -6.14
C PRO A 14 -12.21 -7.07 -7.27
N GLU A 15 -12.82 -6.33 -8.22
CA GLU A 15 -12.09 -5.75 -9.35
C GLU A 15 -11.09 -4.69 -8.89
N GLN A 16 -11.49 -3.88 -7.92
CA GLN A 16 -10.59 -2.86 -7.35
C GLN A 16 -9.42 -3.50 -6.61
N ARG A 17 -9.68 -4.54 -5.83
CA ARG A 17 -8.60 -5.27 -5.14
C ARG A 17 -7.66 -5.95 -6.13
N GLU A 18 -8.19 -6.49 -7.24
CA GLU A 18 -7.35 -7.06 -8.30
C GLU A 18 -6.45 -6.00 -8.92
N ALA A 19 -6.98 -4.79 -9.18
CA ALA A 19 -6.19 -3.70 -9.74
C ALA A 19 -5.08 -3.26 -8.78
N LEU A 20 -5.39 -3.16 -7.48
CA LEU A 20 -4.39 -2.82 -6.46
C LEU A 20 -3.33 -3.91 -6.34
N LYS A 21 -3.74 -5.17 -6.32
CA LYS A 21 -2.81 -6.30 -6.30
C LYS A 21 -1.85 -6.25 -7.48
N ALA A 22 -2.35 -5.99 -8.68
CA ALA A 22 -1.53 -5.92 -9.88
C ALA A 22 -0.51 -4.77 -9.79
N ALA A 23 -0.96 -3.61 -9.31
CA ALA A 23 -0.07 -2.46 -9.12
C ALA A 23 1.00 -2.74 -8.07
N TYR A 24 0.63 -3.36 -6.96
CA TYR A 24 1.57 -3.72 -5.89
C TYR A 24 2.58 -4.77 -6.35
N GLY A 25 2.12 -5.73 -7.15
CA GLY A 25 3.01 -6.76 -7.70
C GLY A 25 4.10 -6.19 -8.59
N LYS A 26 3.77 -5.15 -9.35
CA LYS A 26 4.76 -4.43 -10.14
C LYS A 26 5.66 -3.57 -9.25
N ALA A 27 5.06 -2.88 -8.29
CA ALA A 27 5.78 -1.94 -7.43
C ALA A 27 6.83 -2.63 -6.56
N ILE A 28 6.56 -3.85 -6.09
CA ILE A 28 7.47 -4.56 -5.18
C ILE A 28 8.80 -4.90 -5.84
N THR A 29 8.85 -4.93 -7.16
CA THR A 29 10.11 -5.19 -7.88
C THR A 29 11.14 -4.06 -7.70
N ALA A 30 10.72 -2.90 -7.20
CA ALA A 30 11.66 -1.83 -6.84
C ALA A 30 12.55 -2.23 -5.66
N VAL A 31 12.10 -3.19 -4.84
CA VAL A 31 12.91 -3.72 -3.75
C VAL A 31 13.77 -4.86 -4.31
N PRO A 32 15.12 -4.75 -4.22
CA PRO A 32 16.00 -5.77 -4.78
C PRO A 32 15.68 -7.17 -4.27
N GLY A 33 15.56 -8.11 -5.20
CA GLY A 33 15.32 -9.52 -4.88
C GLY A 33 13.88 -9.87 -4.53
N LYS A 34 12.95 -8.93 -4.63
CA LYS A 34 11.54 -9.17 -4.32
C LYS A 34 10.71 -9.27 -5.60
N SER A 35 9.65 -10.09 -5.55
CA SER A 35 8.77 -10.30 -6.68
C SER A 35 7.34 -10.57 -6.22
N GLU A 36 6.40 -10.46 -7.13
CA GLU A 36 4.99 -10.71 -6.87
C GLU A 36 4.73 -12.13 -6.37
N GLY A 37 5.54 -13.11 -6.80
CA GLY A 37 5.34 -14.50 -6.42
C GLY A 37 5.38 -14.74 -4.90
N TRP A 38 6.00 -13.86 -4.16
CA TRP A 38 6.12 -13.96 -2.70
C TRP A 38 5.37 -12.85 -1.96
N LEU A 39 4.72 -11.96 -2.70
CA LEU A 39 4.03 -10.81 -2.10
C LEU A 39 2.67 -11.23 -1.56
N MET A 40 2.41 -10.89 -0.30
CA MET A 40 1.09 -11.04 0.30
C MET A 40 0.43 -9.66 0.37
N CYS A 41 -0.82 -9.57 -0.08
CA CYS A 41 -1.57 -8.31 -0.11
C CYS A 41 -2.90 -8.46 0.65
N PRO A 42 -2.89 -8.33 1.98
CA PRO A 42 -4.15 -8.28 2.75
C PRO A 42 -4.84 -6.94 2.54
N PHE A 43 -6.17 -6.96 2.54
CA PHE A 43 -6.98 -5.74 2.42
C PHE A 43 -8.01 -5.70 3.54
N GLU A 44 -8.12 -4.55 4.19
CA GLU A 44 -9.19 -4.28 5.14
C GLU A 44 -9.89 -3.00 4.68
N ASP A 45 -11.15 -3.13 4.30
CA ASP A 45 -11.94 -2.01 3.80
C ASP A 45 -13.03 -1.60 4.80
N ASN A 46 -13.73 -0.52 4.51
CA ASN A 46 -14.76 0.03 5.39
C ASN A 46 -14.26 0.28 6.81
N MET A 47 -12.98 0.56 6.97
CA MET A 47 -12.39 0.82 8.27
C MET A 47 -12.62 2.28 8.66
N PRO A 48 -13.22 2.57 9.83
CA PRO A 48 -13.30 3.95 10.27
C PRO A 48 -11.91 4.53 10.49
N ILE A 49 -11.58 5.59 9.75
CA ILE A 49 -10.30 6.27 9.85
C ILE A 49 -10.54 7.77 10.01
N TYR A 50 -10.04 8.32 11.10
CA TYR A 50 -10.00 9.76 11.31
C TYR A 50 -8.63 10.26 10.93
N PHE A 51 -8.58 11.22 10.03
CA PHE A 51 -7.34 11.86 9.61
C PHE A 51 -7.45 13.36 9.92
N GLY A 52 -6.52 13.86 10.73
CA GLY A 52 -6.59 15.24 11.17
C GLY A 52 -7.89 15.58 11.91
N GLY A 53 -8.46 14.59 12.59
CA GLY A 53 -9.70 14.75 13.34
C GLY A 53 -10.98 14.63 12.50
N SER A 54 -10.88 14.24 11.22
CA SER A 54 -12.02 14.18 10.31
C SER A 54 -12.10 12.86 9.57
N ASP A 55 -13.32 12.37 9.38
CA ASP A 55 -13.59 11.19 8.55
C ASP A 55 -14.42 11.55 7.31
N ASP A 56 -14.48 12.83 6.94
CA ASP A 56 -15.34 13.34 5.87
C ASP A 56 -14.86 12.99 4.47
N GLN A 57 -13.62 12.54 4.33
CA GLN A 57 -13.04 12.12 3.05
C GLN A 57 -12.33 10.77 3.18
N PRO A 58 -12.15 10.06 2.06
CA PRO A 58 -11.45 8.78 2.11
C PRO A 58 -10.03 8.89 2.64
N ALA A 59 -9.60 7.88 3.37
CA ALA A 59 -8.26 7.80 3.92
C ALA A 59 -7.73 6.37 3.80
N ALA A 60 -6.41 6.24 3.80
CA ALA A 60 -5.75 4.94 3.75
C ALA A 60 -4.54 4.90 4.68
N TYR A 61 -4.30 3.74 5.25
CA TYR A 61 -3.10 3.43 6.00
C TYR A 61 -2.54 2.12 5.47
N VAL A 62 -1.32 2.15 4.97
CA VAL A 62 -0.68 1.00 4.34
C VAL A 62 0.58 0.63 5.11
N GLU A 63 0.70 -0.65 5.45
CA GLU A 63 1.89 -1.17 6.09
C GLU A 63 2.64 -2.06 5.10
N VAL A 64 3.90 -1.71 4.83
CA VAL A 64 4.79 -2.47 3.96
C VAL A 64 5.86 -3.11 4.82
N ASN A 65 5.85 -4.44 4.89
CA ASN A 65 6.85 -5.20 5.63
C ASN A 65 7.68 -6.02 4.65
N VAL A 66 8.99 -5.86 4.71
CA VAL A 66 9.91 -6.60 3.86
C VAL A 66 10.88 -7.37 4.74
N PHE A 67 10.99 -8.67 4.49
CA PHE A 67 11.99 -9.49 5.17
C PHE A 67 13.27 -9.43 4.36
N GLY A 68 14.29 -8.80 4.95
CA GLY A 68 15.56 -8.57 4.30
C GLY A 68 16.47 -7.73 5.18
N ARG A 69 17.76 -7.68 4.84
CA ARG A 69 18.76 -7.02 5.68
C ARG A 69 18.63 -5.51 5.65
N SER A 70 18.46 -4.97 4.46
CA SER A 70 18.31 -3.54 4.29
C SER A 70 17.61 -3.28 2.97
N VAL A 71 16.88 -2.16 2.92
CA VAL A 71 16.20 -1.73 1.71
C VAL A 71 16.68 -0.31 1.41
N PRO A 72 17.16 -0.05 0.17
CA PRO A 72 17.57 1.31 -0.19
C PRO A 72 16.41 2.29 -0.06
N GLY A 73 16.70 3.51 0.41
CA GLY A 73 15.69 4.55 0.52
C GLY A 73 14.99 4.86 -0.79
N SER A 74 15.72 4.73 -1.92
CA SER A 74 15.14 4.91 -3.26
C SER A 74 14.06 3.89 -3.58
N ALA A 75 14.17 2.67 -3.03
CA ALA A 75 13.13 1.65 -3.21
C ALA A 75 11.85 2.03 -2.46
N TRP A 76 11.99 2.54 -1.23
CA TRP A 76 10.83 3.05 -0.47
C TRP A 76 10.15 4.20 -1.19
N GLU A 77 10.92 5.12 -1.77
CA GLU A 77 10.36 6.25 -2.52
C GLU A 77 9.55 5.79 -3.72
N LYS A 78 10.06 4.82 -4.49
CA LYS A 78 9.35 4.26 -5.64
C LYS A 78 8.09 3.54 -5.22
N LEU A 79 8.14 2.79 -4.12
CA LEU A 79 6.95 2.13 -3.56
C LEU A 79 5.90 3.16 -3.16
N THR A 80 6.31 4.24 -2.51
CA THR A 80 5.40 5.31 -2.10
C THR A 80 4.66 5.88 -3.30
N GLU A 81 5.39 6.26 -4.36
CA GLU A 81 4.78 6.80 -5.58
C GLU A 81 3.78 5.83 -6.18
N SER A 82 4.17 4.56 -6.30
CA SER A 82 3.32 3.55 -6.92
C SER A 82 2.08 3.23 -6.10
N ILE A 83 2.22 3.10 -4.79
CA ILE A 83 1.10 2.77 -3.90
C ILE A 83 0.11 3.93 -3.86
N MET A 84 0.61 5.15 -3.70
CA MET A 84 -0.27 6.34 -3.67
C MET A 84 -1.00 6.54 -4.98
N ALA A 85 -0.31 6.37 -6.12
CA ALA A 85 -0.93 6.46 -7.43
C ALA A 85 -2.02 5.40 -7.61
N ALA A 86 -1.77 4.17 -7.17
CA ALA A 86 -2.74 3.08 -7.28
C ALA A 86 -3.98 3.34 -6.42
N LEU A 87 -3.80 3.79 -5.18
CA LEU A 87 -4.92 4.11 -4.28
C LEU A 87 -5.76 5.26 -4.82
N ASN A 88 -5.11 6.27 -5.38
CA ASN A 88 -5.83 7.41 -5.95
C ASN A 88 -6.59 7.02 -7.21
N SER A 89 -5.95 6.33 -8.15
CA SER A 89 -6.60 5.97 -9.41
C SER A 89 -7.70 4.92 -9.24
N THR A 90 -7.54 4.01 -8.30
CA THR A 90 -8.48 2.90 -8.12
C THR A 90 -9.61 3.23 -7.16
N LEU A 91 -9.30 3.91 -6.04
CA LEU A 91 -10.27 4.17 -4.97
C LEU A 91 -10.55 5.66 -4.73
N GLY A 92 -9.86 6.55 -5.43
CA GLY A 92 -10.04 7.99 -5.23
C GLY A 92 -9.51 8.51 -3.91
N ILE A 93 -8.59 7.79 -3.27
CA ILE A 93 -8.04 8.22 -1.98
C ILE A 93 -6.92 9.24 -2.22
N PRO A 94 -7.02 10.46 -1.65
CA PRO A 94 -6.01 11.48 -1.88
C PRO A 94 -4.68 11.10 -1.22
N GLU A 95 -3.60 11.55 -1.84
CA GLU A 95 -2.25 11.32 -1.33
C GLU A 95 -2.07 11.94 0.06
N ASP A 96 -2.65 13.11 0.29
CA ASP A 96 -2.54 13.82 1.56
C ASP A 96 -3.41 13.22 2.67
N ARG A 97 -4.14 12.14 2.40
CA ARG A 97 -4.88 11.38 3.40
C ARG A 97 -4.44 9.91 3.42
N THR A 98 -3.21 9.66 3.01
CA THR A 98 -2.63 8.32 2.96
C THR A 98 -1.31 8.30 3.72
N TYR A 99 -1.19 7.41 4.71
CA TYR A 99 0.08 7.13 5.37
C TYR A 99 0.56 5.74 4.96
N ILE A 100 1.87 5.63 4.74
CA ILE A 100 2.51 4.36 4.42
C ILE A 100 3.65 4.16 5.41
N ARG A 101 3.62 3.06 6.12
CA ARG A 101 4.66 2.67 7.04
C ARG A 101 5.50 1.57 6.44
N TYR A 102 6.81 1.73 6.49
CA TYR A 102 7.76 0.75 5.98
C TYR A 102 8.53 0.11 7.10
N THR A 103 8.69 -1.22 7.03
CA THR A 103 9.49 -1.98 7.98
C THR A 103 10.31 -3.01 7.23
N ALA A 104 11.62 -3.02 7.48
CA ALA A 104 12.51 -4.08 7.01
C ALA A 104 12.93 -4.90 8.22
N THR A 105 12.74 -6.22 8.14
CA THR A 105 13.01 -7.13 9.24
C THR A 105 13.98 -8.22 8.78
N THR A 106 14.97 -8.50 9.59
CA THR A 106 15.93 -9.57 9.30
C THR A 106 15.59 -10.88 10.01
#